data_45daa1a8d5efa33d20a0fc68627cec80
#
_entry.id   45daa1a8d5efa33d20a0fc68627cec80
#
_cell.length_a   1.000
_cell.length_b   1.000
_cell.length_c   1.000
_cell.angle_alpha   90.00
_cell.angle_beta   90.00
_cell.angle_gamma   90.00
#
_symmetry.space_group_name_H-M   'P 1'
#
loop_
_entity.id
_entity.type
_entity.pdbx_description
1 polymer ?
#
loop_
_entity_poly.entity_id
_entity_poly.type
_entity_poly.pdbx_seq_one_letter_code
_entity_poly.pdbx_strand_id
1 'polypeptide(L)'
;TPHLGEISRLTGLSVNEIQSNIIDIGRNFSHENNAILVLKGPRTLIFEPDGNVYINIVADSSMATAGSGDMLAGMIAAFCVEGLSAVDAARFAVFLHGRSGVMSAKLYSQRATTPTTMIKCLERLFLEYETNEGD
;
A
#
# COMPACT_ATOMS: atom_id res chain seq x y z
N THR A 1 3.87 -7.89 0.04
CA THR A 1 3.41 -6.70 0.78
C THR A 1 3.88 -6.68 2.23
N PRO A 2 5.18 -6.83 2.54
CA PRO A 2 5.69 -6.90 3.90
C PRO A 2 5.64 -5.55 4.63
N HIS A 3 5.50 -5.59 5.95
CA HIS A 3 5.92 -4.49 6.82
C HIS A 3 7.39 -4.64 7.23
N LEU A 4 7.97 -3.63 7.92
CA LEU A 4 9.40 -3.64 8.29
C LEU A 4 9.84 -4.90 9.05
N GLY A 5 9.03 -5.46 9.93
CA GLY A 5 9.36 -6.68 10.66
C GLY A 5 9.33 -7.94 9.79
N GLU A 6 8.49 -7.96 8.75
CA GLU A 6 8.41 -9.06 7.79
C GLU A 6 9.59 -9.04 6.83
N ILE A 7 9.94 -7.87 6.27
CA ILE A 7 11.11 -7.76 5.39
C ILE A 7 12.42 -8.01 6.16
N SER A 8 12.49 -7.65 7.43
CA SER A 8 13.62 -8.00 8.32
C SER A 8 13.84 -9.51 8.39
N ARG A 9 12.77 -10.30 8.52
CA ARG A 9 12.86 -11.77 8.52
C ARG A 9 13.25 -12.34 7.16
N LEU A 10 12.77 -11.73 6.08
CA LEU A 10 13.07 -12.17 4.71
C LEU A 10 14.52 -11.89 4.31
N THR A 11 15.08 -10.77 4.77
CA THR A 11 16.46 -10.35 4.43
C THR A 11 17.50 -10.78 5.44
N GLY A 12 17.11 -11.12 6.67
CA GLY A 12 18.01 -11.34 7.79
C GLY A 12 18.62 -10.06 8.40
N LEU A 13 18.26 -8.88 7.88
CA LEU A 13 18.72 -7.59 8.35
C LEU A 13 17.86 -7.08 9.52
N SER A 14 18.45 -6.32 10.42
CA SER A 14 17.69 -5.64 11.48
C SER A 14 16.78 -4.54 10.90
N VAL A 15 15.71 -4.21 11.60
CA VAL A 15 14.80 -3.11 11.22
C VAL A 15 15.55 -1.78 11.09
N ASN A 16 16.54 -1.53 11.97
CA ASN A 16 17.34 -0.29 11.93
C ASN A 16 18.21 -0.21 10.67
N GLU A 17 18.85 -1.31 10.27
CA GLU A 17 19.62 -1.37 9.02
C GLU A 17 18.73 -1.11 7.80
N ILE A 18 17.55 -1.72 7.78
CA ILE A 18 16.57 -1.51 6.70
C ILE A 18 16.13 -0.05 6.65
N GLN A 19 15.78 0.55 7.78
CA GLN A 19 15.34 1.94 7.82
C GLN A 19 16.43 2.93 7.39
N SER A 20 17.68 2.64 7.71
CA SER A 20 18.83 3.49 7.35
C SER A 20 19.12 3.48 5.85
N ASN A 21 18.80 2.39 5.14
CA ASN A 21 19.10 2.18 3.72
C ASN A 21 17.89 1.63 2.95
N ILE A 22 16.69 2.09 3.29
CA ILE A 22 15.43 1.50 2.86
C ILE A 22 15.28 1.42 1.33
N ILE A 23 15.79 2.42 0.60
CA ILE A 23 15.71 2.48 -0.87
C ILE A 23 16.60 1.41 -1.51
N ASP A 24 17.85 1.33 -1.09
CA ASP A 24 18.80 0.38 -1.69
C ASP A 24 18.44 -1.07 -1.33
N ILE A 25 18.06 -1.32 -0.07
CA ILE A 25 17.62 -2.64 0.37
C ILE A 25 16.35 -3.07 -0.35
N GLY A 26 15.38 -2.17 -0.50
CA GLY A 26 14.14 -2.48 -1.21
C GLY A 26 14.36 -2.74 -2.70
N ARG A 27 15.22 -1.96 -3.36
CA ARG A 27 15.62 -2.18 -4.77
C ARG A 27 16.32 -3.52 -4.96
N ASN A 28 17.31 -3.80 -4.13
CA ASN A 28 18.07 -5.06 -4.20
C ASN A 28 17.15 -6.26 -4.00
N PHE A 29 16.29 -6.21 -2.97
CA PHE A 29 15.33 -7.27 -2.70
C PHE A 29 14.38 -7.51 -3.89
N SER A 30 13.82 -6.44 -4.46
CA SER A 30 12.92 -6.51 -5.61
C SER A 30 13.63 -7.11 -6.83
N HIS A 31 14.84 -6.65 -7.13
CA HIS A 31 15.65 -7.11 -8.25
C HIS A 31 16.05 -8.59 -8.11
N GLU A 32 16.64 -8.97 -6.97
CA GLU A 32 17.12 -10.32 -6.71
C GLU A 32 16.01 -11.37 -6.73
N ASN A 33 14.82 -11.00 -6.26
CA ASN A 33 13.66 -11.91 -6.23
C ASN A 33 12.76 -11.78 -7.45
N ASN A 34 13.07 -10.88 -8.40
CA ASN A 34 12.24 -10.56 -9.55
C ASN A 34 10.76 -10.35 -9.15
N ALA A 35 10.53 -9.56 -8.11
CA ALA A 35 9.22 -9.37 -7.50
C ALA A 35 8.95 -7.89 -7.21
N ILE A 36 7.69 -7.47 -7.37
CA ILE A 36 7.24 -6.16 -6.92
C ILE A 36 7.13 -6.19 -5.39
N LEU A 37 7.89 -5.33 -4.72
CA LEU A 37 7.89 -5.20 -3.28
C LEU A 37 7.07 -3.99 -2.85
N VAL A 38 5.99 -4.22 -2.12
CA VAL A 38 5.20 -3.16 -1.46
C VAL A 38 5.58 -3.11 0.00
N LEU A 39 6.55 -2.28 0.34
CA LEU A 39 7.07 -2.15 1.70
C LEU A 39 6.20 -1.19 2.52
N LYS A 40 5.41 -1.76 3.43
CA LYS A 40 4.47 -1.00 4.28
C LYS A 40 5.21 -0.24 5.37
N GLY A 41 4.83 1.01 5.56
CA GLY A 41 5.38 1.91 6.58
C GLY A 41 4.55 3.20 6.68
N PRO A 42 5.04 4.21 7.40
CA PRO A 42 4.40 5.53 7.45
C PRO A 42 4.19 6.15 6.07
N ARG A 43 5.07 5.84 5.14
CA ARG A 43 4.92 6.01 3.69
C ARG A 43 5.21 4.67 3.05
N THR A 44 4.22 4.11 2.36
CA THR A 44 4.41 2.85 1.64
C THR A 44 5.27 3.08 0.40
N LEU A 45 6.29 2.25 0.24
CA LEU A 45 7.20 2.26 -0.90
C LEU A 45 6.89 1.07 -1.80
N ILE A 46 6.90 1.28 -3.11
CA ILE A 46 6.72 0.22 -4.09
C ILE A 46 7.98 0.16 -4.93
N PHE A 47 8.63 -1.00 -4.94
CA PHE A 47 9.85 -1.24 -5.70
C PHE A 47 9.56 -2.22 -6.84
N GLU A 48 10.11 -1.92 -8.00
CA GLU A 48 10.07 -2.79 -9.17
C GLU A 48 11.42 -3.45 -9.43
N PRO A 49 11.43 -4.64 -10.05
CA PRO A 49 12.69 -5.34 -10.39
C PRO A 49 13.65 -4.56 -11.28
N ASP A 50 13.13 -3.62 -12.08
CA ASP A 50 13.92 -2.73 -12.95
C ASP A 50 14.56 -1.54 -12.20
N GLY A 51 14.31 -1.41 -10.89
CA GLY A 51 14.87 -0.39 -10.02
C GLY A 51 14.00 0.86 -9.82
N ASN A 52 12.83 0.96 -10.47
CA ASN A 52 11.88 2.02 -10.19
C ASN A 52 11.37 1.95 -8.74
N VAL A 53 11.13 3.13 -8.16
CA VAL A 53 10.57 3.24 -6.79
C VAL A 53 9.47 4.28 -6.78
N TYR A 54 8.31 3.89 -6.26
CA TYR A 54 7.18 4.78 -6.05
C TYR A 54 6.95 4.98 -4.55
N ILE A 55 6.65 6.21 -4.16
CA ILE A 55 6.40 6.60 -2.78
C ILE A 55 4.96 7.05 -2.66
N ASN A 56 4.16 6.34 -1.87
CA ASN A 56 2.82 6.81 -1.54
C ASN A 56 2.89 7.86 -0.42
N ILE A 57 2.41 9.07 -0.71
CA ILE A 57 2.37 10.17 0.24
C ILE A 57 1.01 10.30 0.95
N VAL A 58 0.03 9.51 0.53
CA VAL A 58 -1.33 9.52 1.09
C VAL A 58 -1.43 8.43 2.15
N ALA A 59 -1.41 8.83 3.42
CA ALA A 59 -1.54 7.91 4.54
C ALA A 59 -2.10 8.64 5.78
N ASP A 60 -2.68 7.86 6.70
CA ASP A 60 -3.09 8.30 8.03
C ASP A 60 -2.63 7.25 9.05
N SER A 61 -2.20 7.69 10.23
CA SER A 61 -1.70 6.81 11.29
C SER A 61 -2.78 5.82 11.79
N SER A 62 -4.06 6.14 11.67
CA SER A 62 -5.17 5.26 12.00
C SER A 62 -5.26 3.99 11.16
N MET A 63 -4.58 3.97 10.00
CA MET A 63 -4.49 2.79 9.14
C MET A 63 -3.62 1.67 9.73
N ALA A 64 -2.85 1.93 10.79
CA ALA A 64 -2.07 0.94 11.52
C ALA A 64 -2.98 0.08 12.42
N THR A 65 -3.96 -0.59 11.83
CA THR A 65 -4.95 -1.46 12.47
C THR A 65 -4.90 -2.87 11.89
N ALA A 66 -5.29 -3.86 12.71
CA ALA A 66 -5.33 -5.25 12.28
C ALA A 66 -6.22 -5.44 11.05
N GLY A 67 -5.75 -6.23 10.09
CA GLY A 67 -6.45 -6.51 8.82
C GLY A 67 -6.26 -5.44 7.73
N SER A 68 -5.66 -4.29 8.02
CA SER A 68 -5.39 -3.26 7.00
C SER A 68 -4.45 -3.76 5.90
N GLY A 69 -3.43 -4.56 6.27
CA GLY A 69 -2.54 -5.20 5.31
C GLY A 69 -3.23 -6.26 4.45
N ASP A 70 -4.16 -7.03 5.03
CA ASP A 70 -4.94 -8.04 4.29
C ASP A 70 -5.89 -7.37 3.29
N MET A 71 -6.51 -6.26 3.69
CA MET A 71 -7.30 -5.43 2.78
C MET A 71 -6.45 -4.95 1.59
N LEU A 72 -5.25 -4.42 1.83
CA LEU A 72 -4.35 -3.98 0.76
C LEU A 72 -3.98 -5.12 -0.18
N ALA A 73 -3.62 -6.29 0.35
CA ALA A 73 -3.29 -7.47 -0.45
C ALA A 73 -4.48 -7.92 -1.31
N GLY A 74 -5.69 -7.92 -0.74
CA GLY A 74 -6.92 -8.22 -1.46
C GLY A 74 -7.21 -7.23 -2.59
N MET A 75 -6.99 -5.92 -2.36
CA MET A 75 -7.15 -4.89 -3.39
C MET A 75 -6.16 -5.08 -4.55
N ILE A 76 -4.89 -5.36 -4.25
CA ILE A 76 -3.89 -5.64 -5.30
C ILE A 76 -4.32 -6.84 -6.14
N ALA A 77 -4.74 -7.92 -5.49
CA ALA A 77 -5.20 -9.13 -6.18
C ALA A 77 -6.41 -8.85 -7.07
N ALA A 78 -7.39 -8.08 -6.59
CA ALA A 78 -8.58 -7.70 -7.35
C ALA A 78 -8.19 -6.92 -8.63
N PHE A 79 -7.35 -5.90 -8.52
CA PHE A 79 -6.92 -5.12 -9.68
C PHE A 79 -6.08 -5.92 -10.69
N CYS A 80 -5.29 -6.89 -10.22
CA CYS A 80 -4.62 -7.84 -11.13
C CYS A 80 -5.63 -8.70 -11.91
N VAL A 81 -6.70 -9.15 -11.26
CA VAL A 81 -7.78 -9.93 -11.92
C VAL A 81 -8.56 -9.07 -12.92
N GLU A 82 -8.72 -7.77 -12.65
CA GLU A 82 -9.33 -6.79 -13.57
C GLU A 82 -8.44 -6.47 -14.78
N GLY A 83 -7.19 -6.96 -14.82
CA GLY A 83 -6.30 -6.86 -15.96
C GLY A 83 -5.24 -5.77 -15.86
N LEU A 84 -5.09 -5.10 -14.73
CA LEU A 84 -3.97 -4.18 -14.53
C LEU A 84 -2.64 -4.96 -14.46
N SER A 85 -1.57 -4.33 -14.92
CA SER A 85 -0.22 -4.86 -14.67
C SER A 85 0.01 -4.96 -13.15
N ALA A 86 0.85 -5.91 -12.71
CA ALA A 86 1.09 -6.09 -11.27
C ALA A 86 1.62 -4.83 -10.59
N VAL A 87 2.40 -4.00 -11.30
CA VAL A 87 2.89 -2.72 -10.76
C VAL A 87 1.79 -1.68 -10.68
N ASP A 88 0.94 -1.56 -11.69
CA ASP A 88 -0.17 -0.60 -11.67
C ASP A 88 -1.22 -1.01 -10.63
N ALA A 89 -1.51 -2.31 -10.51
CA ALA A 89 -2.36 -2.85 -9.46
C ALA A 89 -1.82 -2.50 -8.06
N ALA A 90 -0.52 -2.66 -7.84
CA ALA A 90 0.11 -2.30 -6.56
C ALA A 90 0.04 -0.78 -6.30
N ARG A 91 0.36 0.05 -7.29
CA ARG A 91 0.31 1.53 -7.18
C ARG A 91 -1.10 2.03 -6.90
N PHE A 92 -2.07 1.55 -7.67
CA PHE A 92 -3.46 1.97 -7.55
C PHE A 92 -4.07 1.51 -6.23
N ALA A 93 -3.83 0.25 -5.84
CA ALA A 93 -4.27 -0.28 -4.55
C ALA A 93 -3.68 0.50 -3.37
N VAL A 94 -2.38 0.77 -3.37
CA VAL A 94 -1.72 1.53 -2.29
C VAL A 94 -2.27 2.95 -2.20
N PHE A 95 -2.52 3.61 -3.32
CA PHE A 95 -3.11 4.94 -3.36
C PHE A 95 -4.54 4.95 -2.81
N LEU A 96 -5.42 4.08 -3.32
CA LEU A 96 -6.82 4.00 -2.86
C LEU A 96 -6.93 3.55 -1.40
N HIS A 97 -6.09 2.62 -0.97
CA HIS A 97 -6.00 2.21 0.42
C HIS A 97 -5.66 3.40 1.33
N GLY A 98 -4.67 4.21 0.94
CA GLY A 98 -4.34 5.45 1.65
C GLY A 98 -5.49 6.45 1.69
N ARG A 99 -6.14 6.69 0.53
CA ARG A 99 -7.30 7.59 0.43
C ARG A 99 -8.47 7.13 1.28
N SER A 100 -8.77 5.83 1.27
CA SER A 100 -9.85 5.25 2.07
C SER A 100 -9.58 5.38 3.57
N GLY A 101 -8.33 5.22 4.01
CA GLY A 101 -7.93 5.43 5.40
C GLY A 101 -8.13 6.89 5.86
N VAL A 102 -7.63 7.84 5.06
CA VAL A 102 -7.82 9.28 5.33
C VAL A 102 -9.30 9.65 5.37
N MET A 103 -10.10 9.14 4.42
CA MET A 103 -11.55 9.38 4.39
C MET A 103 -12.24 8.76 5.60
N SER A 104 -11.88 7.52 5.96
CA SER A 104 -12.43 6.83 7.14
C SER A 104 -12.13 7.59 8.43
N ALA A 105 -10.90 8.08 8.61
CA ALA A 105 -10.52 8.88 9.77
C ALA A 105 -11.34 10.20 9.89
N LYS A 106 -11.67 10.80 8.76
CA LYS A 106 -12.50 12.02 8.71
C LYS A 106 -13.97 11.74 9.02
N LEU A 107 -14.52 10.63 8.50
CA LEU A 107 -15.96 10.32 8.61
C LEU A 107 -16.31 9.63 9.94
N TYR A 108 -15.42 8.76 10.43
CA TYR A 108 -15.69 7.89 11.58
C TYR A 108 -14.77 8.17 12.78
N SER A 109 -13.80 9.04 12.66
CA SER A 109 -12.67 9.29 13.56
C SER A 109 -11.49 8.32 13.38
N GLN A 110 -10.30 8.75 13.82
CA GLN A 110 -9.11 7.90 13.77
C GLN A 110 -9.27 6.60 14.56
N ARG A 111 -9.94 6.65 15.73
CA ARG A 111 -10.16 5.49 16.60
C ARG A 111 -11.14 4.47 16.02
N ALA A 112 -12.03 4.91 15.15
CA ALA A 112 -13.03 4.05 14.52
C ALA A 112 -12.61 3.62 13.09
N THR A 113 -11.41 4.00 12.63
CA THR A 113 -10.86 3.55 11.35
C THR A 113 -10.48 2.09 11.44
N THR A 114 -11.13 1.27 10.63
CA THR A 114 -10.95 -0.18 10.51
C THR A 114 -10.99 -0.57 9.03
N PRO A 115 -10.51 -1.76 8.63
CA PRO A 115 -10.68 -2.23 7.27
C PRO A 115 -12.13 -2.15 6.77
N THR A 116 -13.10 -2.47 7.62
CA THR A 116 -14.53 -2.39 7.28
C THR A 116 -14.99 -0.97 6.95
N THR A 117 -14.57 0.03 7.73
CA THR A 117 -14.91 1.44 7.45
C THR A 117 -14.14 1.97 6.26
N MET A 118 -12.92 1.52 6.03
CA MET A 118 -12.13 1.85 4.85
C MET A 118 -12.76 1.29 3.56
N ILE A 119 -13.27 0.04 3.57
CA ILE A 119 -14.00 -0.54 2.43
C ILE A 119 -15.24 0.28 2.08
N LYS A 120 -16.02 0.72 3.09
CA LYS A 120 -17.15 1.62 2.84
C LYS A 120 -16.75 2.96 2.22
N CYS A 121 -15.55 3.43 2.55
CA CYS A 121 -15.01 4.64 1.92
C CYS A 121 -14.56 4.41 0.48
N LEU A 122 -14.13 3.19 0.10
CA LEU A 122 -13.81 2.85 -1.29
C LEU A 122 -15.01 3.01 -2.22
N GLU A 123 -16.21 2.60 -1.80
CA GLU A 123 -17.44 2.79 -2.58
C GLU A 123 -17.62 4.25 -3.01
N ARG A 124 -17.38 5.19 -2.08
CA ARG A 124 -17.47 6.63 -2.35
C ARG A 124 -16.33 7.12 -3.26
N LEU A 125 -15.11 6.62 -3.05
CA LEU A 125 -13.98 6.99 -3.88
C LEU A 125 -14.17 6.54 -5.33
N PHE A 126 -14.64 5.32 -5.55
CA PHE A 126 -14.94 4.84 -6.91
C PHE A 126 -16.02 5.71 -7.56
N LEU A 127 -17.09 6.04 -6.85
CA LEU A 127 -18.13 6.91 -7.37
C LEU A 127 -17.61 8.31 -7.72
N GLU A 128 -16.70 8.89 -6.89
CA GLU A 128 -16.04 10.16 -7.19
C GLU A 128 -15.21 10.11 -8.47
N TYR A 129 -14.49 9.01 -8.74
CA TYR A 129 -13.68 8.86 -9.95
C TYR A 129 -14.53 8.61 -11.19
N GLU A 130 -15.57 7.78 -11.11
CA GLU A 130 -16.47 7.49 -12.22
C GLU A 130 -17.27 8.73 -12.66
N THR A 131 -17.65 9.60 -11.72
CA THR A 131 -18.40 10.82 -12.03
C THR A 131 -17.53 11.95 -12.60
N ASN A 132 -16.23 11.97 -12.32
CA ASN A 132 -15.32 13.00 -12.83
C ASN A 132 -14.76 12.68 -14.23
N GLU A 133 -14.99 11.49 -14.79
CA GLU A 133 -14.62 11.16 -16.18
C GLU A 133 -15.67 11.62 -17.21
N GLY A 134 -16.74 12.29 -16.79
CA GLY A 134 -17.87 12.72 -17.61
C GLY A 134 -17.91 14.21 -18.00
N ASP A 135 -16.88 15.00 -17.63
CA ASP A 135 -16.79 16.44 -17.99
C ASP A 135 -15.57 16.69 -18.98
#